data_09f78fed0ddbbe379316c897fae1f6ab
#
_entry.id   09f78fed0ddbbe379316c897fae1f6ab
#
_cell.length_a   1.000
_cell.length_b   1.000
_cell.length_c   1.000
_cell.angle_alpha   90.00
_cell.angle_beta   90.00
_cell.angle_gamma   90.00
#
_symmetry.space_group_name_H-M   'P 1'
#
loop_
_entity.id
_entity.type
_entity.pdbx_description
1 polymer ?
#
loop_
_entity_poly.entity_id
_entity_poly.type
_entity_poly.pdbx_seq_one_letter_code
_entity_poly.pdbx_strand_id
1 'polypeptide(L)'
;MKFVSLHTHTTFSYADGFGTVEEHVDRIANLGMRALGISEHGNVNSHVALERHAKRVGIKPIFGIEAYFGPTGDKATRQKTHLGIYAMNKEGYHNLNKIVTQSYIDSYQWPTVSPATLKEHNEGILVLSGCSDSLISCTLLGGKFLGERREPSEGISDESIDKTGRRLQWFLDVFGPERFFLEVQRFPSLERTCALNAEFAVLAKEYGISLVATADVHYPRPTDNAMQAVIHAARWPSSKSDFQTETSWEYQANLSYPESDKEIIDDLVGTGLSRSEAEAAVAQTSVIADQCTVELPKAKPLRFKTSAGRTAKEQLKAEVIKGWEKRIKQRPSLSTKKKEYFTKAGQELKLINDKDFSDYFLATADLVNNAKHQNITVGPGRGSAAGSIV
;
A
#
# COMPACT_ATOMS: atom_id res chain seq x y z
N MET A 1 -4.86 -18.39 -16.49
CA MET A 1 -3.55 -17.73 -16.60
C MET A 1 -2.70 -18.06 -15.39
N LYS A 2 -1.41 -18.39 -15.54
CA LYS A 2 -0.48 -18.69 -14.43
C LYS A 2 0.14 -17.41 -13.86
N PHE A 3 0.36 -16.43 -14.74
CA PHE A 3 0.87 -15.13 -14.32
C PHE A 3 -0.05 -14.46 -13.32
N VAL A 4 0.54 -13.90 -12.27
CA VAL A 4 -0.11 -13.04 -11.28
C VAL A 4 0.59 -11.69 -11.30
N SER A 5 -0.16 -10.60 -11.54
CA SER A 5 0.42 -9.27 -11.45
C SER A 5 0.71 -8.95 -9.97
N LEU A 6 1.99 -8.70 -9.67
CA LEU A 6 2.46 -8.31 -8.34
C LEU A 6 2.76 -6.82 -8.30
N HIS A 7 3.30 -6.24 -9.37
CA HIS A 7 3.67 -4.84 -9.48
C HIS A 7 2.57 -4.07 -10.23
N THR A 8 1.74 -3.36 -9.47
CA THR A 8 0.56 -2.66 -10.01
C THR A 8 0.28 -1.38 -9.23
N HIS A 9 0.04 -0.30 -9.97
CA HIS A 9 -0.31 1.03 -9.50
C HIS A 9 -1.73 1.39 -9.91
N THR A 10 -2.48 1.99 -8.99
CA THR A 10 -3.82 2.52 -9.25
C THR A 10 -3.82 4.04 -9.06
N THR A 11 -5.00 4.67 -9.09
CA THR A 11 -5.14 6.10 -8.74
C THR A 11 -4.61 6.48 -7.35
N PHE A 12 -4.29 5.50 -6.49
CA PHE A 12 -3.63 5.74 -5.20
C PHE A 12 -2.11 5.94 -5.32
N SER A 13 -1.50 5.59 -6.45
CA SER A 13 -0.19 6.08 -6.86
C SER A 13 -0.36 7.45 -7.52
N TYR A 14 -0.48 8.48 -6.67
CA TYR A 14 -0.91 9.82 -7.05
C TYR A 14 -0.09 10.42 -8.18
N ALA A 15 -0.79 10.89 -9.20
CA ALA A 15 -0.23 11.51 -10.42
C ALA A 15 0.70 10.57 -11.22
N ASP A 16 0.45 9.26 -11.17
CA ASP A 16 1.21 8.24 -11.90
C ASP A 16 0.31 7.10 -12.39
N GLY A 17 -0.34 6.34 -11.48
CA GLY A 17 -1.28 5.29 -11.84
C GLY A 17 -2.65 5.82 -12.28
N PHE A 18 -3.25 5.14 -13.25
CA PHE A 18 -4.61 5.37 -13.75
C PHE A 18 -5.50 4.14 -13.52
N GLY A 19 -6.77 4.38 -13.26
CA GLY A 19 -7.78 3.36 -12.99
C GLY A 19 -7.99 3.13 -11.49
N THR A 20 -9.26 2.91 -11.13
CA THR A 20 -9.64 2.56 -9.76
C THR A 20 -9.22 1.13 -9.42
N VAL A 21 -9.15 0.81 -8.15
CA VAL A 21 -8.88 -0.57 -7.69
C VAL A 21 -9.88 -1.55 -8.29
N GLU A 22 -11.15 -1.14 -8.38
CA GLU A 22 -12.24 -1.93 -8.96
C GLU A 22 -11.98 -2.23 -10.44
N GLU A 23 -11.58 -1.24 -11.23
CA GLU A 23 -11.28 -1.42 -12.66
C GLU A 23 -10.10 -2.37 -12.88
N HIS A 24 -9.07 -2.28 -12.06
CA HIS A 24 -7.93 -3.20 -12.10
C HIS A 24 -8.35 -4.63 -11.75
N VAL A 25 -9.12 -4.82 -10.68
CA VAL A 25 -9.61 -6.15 -10.27
C VAL A 25 -10.53 -6.76 -11.33
N ASP A 26 -11.47 -5.98 -11.87
CA ASP A 26 -12.37 -6.46 -12.94
C ASP A 26 -11.58 -6.82 -14.21
N ARG A 27 -10.54 -6.04 -14.54
CA ARG A 27 -9.68 -6.34 -15.69
C ARG A 27 -8.97 -7.67 -15.55
N ILE A 28 -8.32 -7.94 -14.42
CA ILE A 28 -7.59 -9.20 -14.21
C ILE A 28 -8.53 -10.41 -14.10
N ALA A 29 -9.72 -10.23 -13.55
CA ALA A 29 -10.76 -11.27 -13.54
C ALA A 29 -11.16 -11.65 -14.98
N ASN A 30 -11.36 -10.67 -15.87
CA ASN A 30 -11.65 -10.88 -17.27
C ASN A 30 -10.51 -11.55 -18.04
N LEU A 31 -9.26 -11.34 -17.64
CA LEU A 31 -8.07 -12.00 -18.20
C LEU A 31 -7.86 -13.42 -17.64
N GLY A 32 -8.66 -13.85 -16.67
CA GLY A 32 -8.54 -15.17 -16.03
C GLY A 32 -7.34 -15.28 -15.08
N MET A 33 -6.83 -14.19 -14.57
CA MET A 33 -5.85 -14.20 -13.47
C MET A 33 -6.55 -14.51 -12.16
N ARG A 34 -5.88 -15.23 -11.25
CA ARG A 34 -6.45 -15.68 -9.98
C ARG A 34 -6.17 -14.77 -8.78
N ALA A 35 -5.21 -13.87 -8.91
CA ALA A 35 -4.77 -12.98 -7.84
C ALA A 35 -4.25 -11.65 -8.40
N LEU A 36 -4.27 -10.61 -7.56
CA LEU A 36 -3.74 -9.29 -7.85
C LEU A 36 -2.94 -8.77 -6.66
N GLY A 37 -1.67 -8.45 -6.89
CA GLY A 37 -0.85 -7.64 -6.00
C GLY A 37 -0.95 -6.17 -6.39
N ILE A 38 -1.27 -5.29 -5.43
CA ILE A 38 -1.16 -3.85 -5.61
C ILE A 38 0.01 -3.35 -4.77
N SER A 39 0.84 -2.50 -5.39
CA SER A 39 2.08 -1.98 -4.84
C SER A 39 2.18 -0.48 -5.06
N GLU A 40 1.28 0.29 -4.44
CA GLU A 40 1.27 1.75 -4.58
C GLU A 40 2.58 2.39 -4.11
N HIS A 41 2.92 3.55 -4.69
CA HIS A 41 4.09 4.32 -4.29
C HIS A 41 4.03 4.77 -2.83
N GLY A 42 4.77 4.07 -1.97
CA GLY A 42 4.99 4.41 -0.56
C GLY A 42 3.74 4.42 0.33
N ASN A 43 2.62 3.83 -0.09
CA ASN A 43 1.38 3.86 0.70
C ASN A 43 0.56 2.57 0.60
N VAL A 44 -0.39 2.39 1.53
CA VAL A 44 -1.29 1.22 1.63
C VAL A 44 -2.77 1.59 1.43
N ASN A 45 -3.05 2.73 0.83
CA ASN A 45 -4.39 3.32 0.79
C ASN A 45 -5.40 2.49 -0.01
N SER A 46 -4.95 1.73 -1.02
CA SER A 46 -5.76 0.85 -1.86
C SER A 46 -6.17 -0.48 -1.20
N HIS A 47 -5.52 -0.89 -0.11
CA HIS A 47 -5.62 -2.26 0.42
C HIS A 47 -7.04 -2.66 0.84
N VAL A 48 -7.78 -1.77 1.50
CA VAL A 48 -9.18 -2.06 1.93
C VAL A 48 -10.11 -2.20 0.72
N ALA A 49 -9.95 -1.33 -0.28
CA ALA A 49 -10.71 -1.42 -1.52
C ALA A 49 -10.37 -2.70 -2.28
N LEU A 50 -9.08 -3.05 -2.36
CA LEU A 50 -8.60 -4.29 -2.97
C LEU A 50 -9.22 -5.53 -2.31
N GLU A 51 -9.13 -5.66 -0.99
CA GLU A 51 -9.70 -6.82 -0.29
C GLU A 51 -11.19 -6.95 -0.55
N ARG A 52 -11.93 -5.84 -0.41
CA ARG A 52 -13.38 -5.84 -0.55
C ARG A 52 -13.83 -6.22 -1.96
N HIS A 53 -13.20 -5.65 -2.99
CA HIS A 53 -13.60 -5.89 -4.37
C HIS A 53 -13.12 -7.25 -4.87
N ALA A 54 -11.87 -7.61 -4.62
CA ALA A 54 -11.28 -8.89 -5.01
C ALA A 54 -12.06 -10.08 -4.44
N LYS A 55 -12.42 -10.06 -3.15
CA LYS A 55 -13.26 -11.10 -2.53
C LYS A 55 -14.64 -11.22 -3.19
N ARG A 56 -15.23 -10.12 -3.66
CA ARG A 56 -16.54 -10.12 -4.33
C ARG A 56 -16.53 -10.86 -5.66
N VAL A 57 -15.42 -10.77 -6.41
CA VAL A 57 -15.27 -11.37 -7.73
C VAL A 57 -14.43 -12.65 -7.74
N GLY A 58 -14.01 -13.15 -6.56
CA GLY A 58 -13.25 -14.38 -6.43
C GLY A 58 -11.76 -14.28 -6.75
N ILE A 59 -11.19 -13.07 -6.75
CA ILE A 59 -9.77 -12.81 -6.93
C ILE A 59 -9.07 -12.77 -5.57
N LYS A 60 -7.88 -13.36 -5.48
CA LYS A 60 -7.04 -13.30 -4.27
C LYS A 60 -6.31 -11.96 -4.19
N PRO A 61 -6.52 -11.14 -3.14
CA PRO A 61 -5.75 -9.92 -2.94
C PRO A 61 -4.36 -10.22 -2.39
N ILE A 62 -3.33 -9.50 -2.86
CA ILE A 62 -1.97 -9.51 -2.34
C ILE A 62 -1.62 -8.06 -1.98
N PHE A 63 -1.18 -7.86 -0.74
CA PHE A 63 -0.94 -6.53 -0.18
C PHE A 63 0.54 -6.18 -0.18
N GLY A 64 0.91 -5.21 -1.00
CA GLY A 64 2.27 -4.74 -1.14
C GLY A 64 2.35 -3.22 -1.26
N ILE A 65 3.58 -2.75 -1.33
CA ILE A 65 3.93 -1.37 -1.68
C ILE A 65 5.13 -1.39 -2.61
N GLU A 66 5.23 -0.43 -3.50
CA GLU A 66 6.50 -0.02 -4.07
C GLU A 66 7.06 1.09 -3.19
N ALA A 67 7.97 0.72 -2.29
CA ALA A 67 8.56 1.65 -1.33
C ALA A 67 9.64 2.50 -2.00
N TYR A 68 9.73 3.78 -1.62
CA TYR A 68 10.98 4.52 -1.79
C TYR A 68 11.99 3.98 -0.77
N PHE A 69 13.15 3.54 -1.25
CA PHE A 69 14.14 2.85 -0.44
C PHE A 69 15.49 3.56 -0.48
N GLY A 70 16.10 3.76 0.68
CA GLY A 70 17.40 4.39 0.78
C GLY A 70 17.69 4.95 2.18
N PRO A 71 18.81 5.69 2.34
CA PRO A 71 19.12 6.41 3.57
C PRO A 71 18.03 7.44 3.92
N THR A 72 17.78 7.64 5.21
CA THR A 72 16.82 8.60 5.74
C THR A 72 17.51 9.71 6.54
N GLY A 73 16.81 10.82 6.73
CA GLY A 73 17.20 11.86 7.69
C GLY A 73 18.19 12.92 7.20
N ASP A 74 18.74 12.81 5.98
CA ASP A 74 19.65 13.82 5.44
C ASP A 74 19.03 14.54 4.23
N LYS A 75 19.05 15.87 4.24
CA LYS A 75 18.62 16.71 3.11
C LYS A 75 19.40 16.45 1.82
N ALA A 76 20.61 15.92 1.92
CA ALA A 76 21.43 15.54 0.77
C ALA A 76 20.93 14.28 0.09
N THR A 77 20.20 13.41 0.79
CA THR A 77 19.63 12.17 0.24
C THR A 77 18.27 12.41 -0.39
N ARG A 78 18.23 13.26 -1.41
CA ARG A 78 17.04 13.41 -2.28
C ARG A 78 16.84 12.22 -3.22
N GLN A 79 17.76 11.29 -3.16
CA GLN A 79 17.84 10.15 -4.04
C GLN A 79 17.01 9.02 -3.45
N LYS A 80 16.07 8.58 -4.21
CA LYS A 80 15.19 7.47 -3.88
C LYS A 80 15.37 6.38 -4.92
N THR A 81 15.32 5.15 -4.47
CA THR A 81 15.19 3.97 -5.32
C THR A 81 13.90 3.26 -4.99
N HIS A 82 13.46 2.38 -5.87
CA HIS A 82 12.25 1.61 -5.67
C HIS A 82 12.54 0.23 -5.09
N LEU A 83 11.59 -0.32 -4.32
CA LEU A 83 11.67 -1.66 -3.76
C LEU A 83 10.26 -2.22 -3.55
N GLY A 84 9.95 -3.37 -4.13
CA GLY A 84 8.68 -4.06 -3.88
C GLY A 84 8.67 -4.76 -2.51
N ILE A 85 7.72 -4.44 -1.63
CA ILE A 85 7.59 -5.03 -0.30
C ILE A 85 6.18 -5.59 -0.13
N TYR A 86 6.05 -6.89 0.22
CA TYR A 86 4.77 -7.57 0.29
C TYR A 86 4.59 -8.30 1.61
N ALA A 87 3.35 -8.29 2.12
CA ALA A 87 2.99 -9.01 3.32
C ALA A 87 2.58 -10.46 3.00
N MET A 88 3.26 -11.43 3.60
CA MET A 88 2.94 -12.85 3.43
C MET A 88 1.78 -13.31 4.32
N ASN A 89 1.71 -12.76 5.52
CA ASN A 89 0.77 -13.18 6.56
C ASN A 89 0.36 -11.98 7.45
N LYS A 90 -0.42 -12.24 8.48
CA LYS A 90 -0.91 -11.21 9.40
C LYS A 90 0.21 -10.41 10.07
N GLU A 91 1.30 -11.08 10.49
CA GLU A 91 2.45 -10.40 11.10
C GLU A 91 3.16 -9.53 10.07
N GLY A 92 3.37 -10.07 8.86
CA GLY A 92 3.92 -9.31 7.75
C GLY A 92 3.09 -8.07 7.42
N TYR A 93 1.76 -8.17 7.44
CA TYR A 93 0.91 -7.01 7.22
C TYR A 93 1.03 -5.96 8.34
N HIS A 94 1.18 -6.41 9.59
CA HIS A 94 1.45 -5.51 10.70
C HIS A 94 2.82 -4.82 10.55
N ASN A 95 3.85 -5.57 10.15
CA ASN A 95 5.18 -5.04 9.89
C ASN A 95 5.20 -4.11 8.67
N LEU A 96 4.48 -4.43 7.60
CA LEU A 96 4.31 -3.53 6.45
C LEU A 96 3.73 -2.16 6.87
N ASN A 97 2.71 -2.16 7.73
CA ASN A 97 2.15 -0.91 8.27
C ASN A 97 3.16 -0.13 9.13
N LYS A 98 4.01 -0.81 9.92
CA LYS A 98 5.09 -0.15 10.69
C LYS A 98 6.13 0.44 9.75
N ILE A 99 6.57 -0.29 8.73
CA ILE A 99 7.52 0.17 7.70
C ILE A 99 7.00 1.44 7.04
N VAL A 100 5.73 1.42 6.58
CA VAL A 100 5.10 2.61 5.96
C VAL A 100 4.99 3.75 6.96
N THR A 101 4.54 3.51 8.18
CA THR A 101 4.42 4.54 9.21
C THR A 101 5.77 5.20 9.48
N GLN A 102 6.83 4.40 9.67
CA GLN A 102 8.17 4.93 9.93
C GLN A 102 8.71 5.71 8.73
N SER A 103 8.44 5.26 7.49
CA SER A 103 8.88 5.98 6.29
C SER A 103 8.30 7.39 6.21
N TYR A 104 7.07 7.60 6.67
CA TYR A 104 6.44 8.94 6.75
C TYR A 104 6.99 9.78 7.91
N ILE A 105 7.31 9.16 9.04
CA ILE A 105 7.92 9.86 10.18
C ILE A 105 9.32 10.36 9.82
N ASP A 106 10.11 9.54 9.12
CA ASP A 106 11.49 9.84 8.74
C ASP A 106 11.58 10.63 7.43
N SER A 107 10.43 10.95 6.80
CA SER A 107 10.42 11.57 5.49
C SER A 107 10.91 13.01 5.51
N TYR A 108 11.64 13.39 4.46
CA TYR A 108 11.95 14.79 4.16
C TYR A 108 11.11 15.32 2.98
N GLN A 109 11.06 14.58 1.88
CA GLN A 109 10.23 14.88 0.70
C GLN A 109 9.40 13.68 0.26
N TRP A 110 9.94 12.48 0.48
CA TRP A 110 9.34 11.20 0.09
C TRP A 110 9.36 10.25 1.29
N PRO A 111 8.31 9.45 1.48
CA PRO A 111 8.25 8.46 2.56
C PRO A 111 9.26 7.33 2.29
N THR A 112 10.50 7.54 2.72
CA THR A 112 11.62 6.64 2.42
C THR A 112 11.83 5.61 3.50
N VAL A 113 11.86 4.34 3.11
CA VAL A 113 12.17 3.20 3.98
C VAL A 113 13.68 3.04 4.09
N SER A 114 14.21 3.07 5.31
CA SER A 114 15.64 2.81 5.55
C SER A 114 15.96 1.32 5.58
N PRO A 115 17.20 0.91 5.26
CA PRO A 115 17.64 -0.46 5.46
C PRO A 115 17.46 -0.95 6.91
N ALA A 116 17.64 -0.08 7.89
CA ALA A 116 17.47 -0.41 9.31
C ALA A 116 16.00 -0.74 9.63
N THR A 117 15.06 0.12 9.22
CA THR A 117 13.60 -0.10 9.38
C THR A 117 13.15 -1.38 8.70
N LEU A 118 13.63 -1.63 7.48
CA LEU A 118 13.28 -2.83 6.73
C LEU A 118 13.81 -4.10 7.43
N LYS A 119 15.04 -4.06 7.94
CA LYS A 119 15.64 -5.17 8.69
C LYS A 119 14.92 -5.42 10.01
N GLU A 120 14.53 -4.38 10.75
CA GLU A 120 13.83 -4.49 12.03
C GLU A 120 12.44 -5.13 11.87
N HIS A 121 11.75 -4.86 10.77
CA HIS A 121 10.37 -5.30 10.54
C HIS A 121 10.24 -6.31 9.39
N ASN A 122 11.25 -7.19 9.21
CA ASN A 122 11.30 -8.12 8.08
C ASN A 122 10.46 -9.40 8.25
N GLU A 123 9.93 -9.70 9.44
CA GLU A 123 9.18 -10.92 9.69
C GLU A 123 7.85 -10.92 8.93
N GLY A 124 7.58 -12.02 8.21
CA GLY A 124 6.38 -12.16 7.37
C GLY A 124 6.35 -11.24 6.14
N ILE A 125 7.49 -10.64 5.79
CA ILE A 125 7.69 -9.80 4.60
C ILE A 125 8.47 -10.58 3.54
N LEU A 126 8.08 -10.45 2.29
CA LEU A 126 8.88 -10.77 1.11
C LEU A 126 9.16 -9.51 0.29
N VAL A 127 10.24 -9.55 -0.49
CA VAL A 127 10.77 -8.40 -1.20
C VAL A 127 11.07 -8.77 -2.66
N LEU A 128 10.62 -7.91 -3.59
CA LEU A 128 11.08 -7.88 -4.97
C LEU A 128 12.12 -6.78 -5.12
N SER A 129 13.16 -7.02 -5.92
CA SER A 129 14.25 -6.04 -6.11
C SER A 129 13.79 -4.68 -6.63
N GLY A 130 12.59 -4.64 -7.23
CA GLY A 130 11.98 -3.43 -7.81
C GLY A 130 12.31 -3.21 -9.28
N CYS A 131 11.72 -2.18 -9.86
CA CYS A 131 11.81 -1.84 -11.29
C CYS A 131 13.22 -1.37 -11.72
N SER A 132 13.32 -0.82 -12.91
CA SER A 132 14.57 -0.28 -13.46
C SER A 132 15.17 0.88 -12.64
N ASP A 133 14.38 1.50 -11.77
CA ASP A 133 14.81 2.57 -10.84
C ASP A 133 15.09 2.06 -9.43
N SER A 134 15.21 0.73 -9.26
CA SER A 134 15.54 0.10 -7.98
C SER A 134 16.99 0.32 -7.57
N LEU A 135 17.27 0.06 -6.28
CA LEU A 135 18.63 0.09 -5.74
C LEU A 135 19.57 -0.85 -6.49
N ILE A 136 19.10 -2.05 -6.80
CA ILE A 136 19.88 -3.08 -7.49
C ILE A 136 20.13 -2.65 -8.93
N SER A 137 19.09 -2.25 -9.67
CA SER A 137 19.19 -1.80 -11.05
C SER A 137 20.12 -0.59 -11.24
N CYS A 138 19.94 0.46 -10.41
CA CYS A 138 20.80 1.65 -10.46
C CYS A 138 22.26 1.34 -10.12
N THR A 139 22.50 0.40 -9.19
CA THR A 139 23.88 0.00 -8.86
C THR A 139 24.53 -0.77 -9.98
N LEU A 140 23.82 -1.72 -10.57
CA LEU A 140 24.30 -2.55 -11.67
C LEU A 140 24.67 -1.73 -12.88
N LEU A 141 23.90 -0.68 -13.18
CA LEU A 141 24.20 0.26 -14.26
C LEU A 141 25.29 1.30 -13.90
N GLY A 142 25.98 1.10 -12.77
CA GLY A 142 27.13 1.91 -12.38
C GLY A 142 26.82 3.31 -11.87
N GLY A 143 25.63 3.52 -11.28
CA GLY A 143 25.25 4.79 -10.66
C GLY A 143 26.26 5.25 -9.60
N LYS A 144 26.75 6.49 -9.71
CA LYS A 144 27.74 7.09 -8.79
C LYS A 144 27.11 7.45 -7.45
N PHE A 145 25.81 7.69 -7.45
CA PHE A 145 25.01 7.97 -6.27
C PHE A 145 23.68 7.19 -6.31
N LEU A 146 23.05 7.04 -5.18
CA LEU A 146 21.82 6.31 -5.04
C LEU A 146 20.72 6.91 -5.93
N GLY A 147 20.05 6.07 -6.74
CA GLY A 147 18.99 6.51 -7.65
C GLY A 147 19.48 7.29 -8.89
N GLU A 148 20.78 7.30 -9.17
CA GLU A 148 21.27 7.82 -10.45
C GLU A 148 20.82 6.90 -11.58
N ARG A 149 20.03 7.45 -12.49
CA ARG A 149 19.58 6.75 -13.68
C ARG A 149 20.63 6.85 -14.77
N ARG A 150 21.26 5.73 -15.10
CA ARG A 150 22.26 5.65 -16.19
C ARG A 150 21.76 4.74 -17.29
N GLU A 151 22.15 5.05 -18.51
CA GLU A 151 21.82 4.23 -19.67
C GLU A 151 22.82 3.07 -19.84
N PRO A 152 22.40 1.93 -20.39
CA PRO A 152 23.26 0.74 -20.58
C PRO A 152 24.47 1.01 -21.46
N SER A 153 24.39 1.96 -22.38
CA SER A 153 25.49 2.37 -23.28
C SER A 153 26.74 2.85 -22.53
N GLU A 154 26.61 3.25 -21.26
CA GLU A 154 27.75 3.58 -20.40
C GLU A 154 28.42 2.34 -19.80
N GLY A 155 27.84 1.16 -20.00
CA GLY A 155 28.39 -0.15 -19.67
C GLY A 155 28.18 -0.61 -18.23
N ILE A 156 27.88 -1.88 -18.08
CA ILE A 156 27.97 -2.60 -16.81
C ILE A 156 29.44 -2.95 -16.61
N SER A 157 30.04 -2.56 -15.49
CA SER A 157 31.45 -2.80 -15.16
C SER A 157 31.60 -3.87 -14.08
N ASP A 158 32.76 -4.52 -14.01
CA ASP A 158 33.09 -5.47 -12.93
C ASP A 158 32.88 -4.81 -11.55
N GLU A 159 33.25 -3.54 -11.38
CA GLU A 159 33.04 -2.80 -10.13
C GLU A 159 31.55 -2.64 -9.80
N SER A 160 30.69 -2.40 -10.79
CA SER A 160 29.24 -2.28 -10.57
C SER A 160 28.61 -3.63 -10.24
N ILE A 161 29.09 -4.73 -10.85
CA ILE A 161 28.69 -6.10 -10.54
C ILE A 161 29.08 -6.44 -9.10
N ASP A 162 30.33 -6.18 -8.68
CA ASP A 162 30.79 -6.40 -7.31
C ASP A 162 29.97 -5.63 -6.26
N LYS A 163 29.65 -4.35 -6.56
CA LYS A 163 28.80 -3.53 -5.69
C LYS A 163 27.39 -4.11 -5.60
N THR A 164 26.85 -4.58 -6.72
CA THR A 164 25.54 -5.22 -6.78
C THR A 164 25.54 -6.51 -5.97
N GLY A 165 26.55 -7.34 -6.10
CA GLY A 165 26.72 -8.57 -5.33
C GLY A 165 26.67 -8.34 -3.82
N ARG A 166 27.39 -7.31 -3.31
CA ARG A 166 27.33 -6.95 -1.88
C ARG A 166 25.93 -6.53 -1.43
N ARG A 167 25.15 -5.89 -2.29
CA ARG A 167 23.76 -5.50 -1.99
C ARG A 167 22.82 -6.69 -2.02
N LEU A 168 22.99 -7.59 -3.00
CA LEU A 168 22.25 -8.86 -3.06
C LEU A 168 22.49 -9.69 -1.81
N GLN A 169 23.75 -9.80 -1.37
CA GLN A 169 24.09 -10.52 -0.15
C GLN A 169 23.39 -9.93 1.08
N TRP A 170 23.32 -8.60 1.20
CA TRP A 170 22.58 -7.96 2.30
C TRP A 170 21.09 -8.35 2.31
N PHE A 171 20.43 -8.37 1.14
CA PHE A 171 19.04 -8.81 1.05
C PHE A 171 18.88 -10.29 1.41
N LEU A 172 19.81 -11.14 0.95
CA LEU A 172 19.82 -12.56 1.30
C LEU A 172 20.04 -12.80 2.79
N ASP A 173 20.92 -12.03 3.43
CA ASP A 173 21.16 -12.11 4.87
C ASP A 173 19.93 -11.73 5.70
N VAL A 174 19.09 -10.83 5.20
CA VAL A 174 17.88 -10.35 5.89
C VAL A 174 16.66 -11.23 5.59
N PHE A 175 16.46 -11.63 4.34
CA PHE A 175 15.23 -12.28 3.88
C PHE A 175 15.40 -13.75 3.53
N GLY A 176 16.60 -14.20 3.23
CA GLY A 176 16.84 -15.53 2.63
C GLY A 176 16.37 -15.61 1.17
N PRO A 177 16.74 -16.68 0.45
CA PRO A 177 16.39 -16.85 -0.96
C PRO A 177 14.91 -17.13 -1.20
N GLU A 178 14.15 -17.53 -0.18
CA GLU A 178 12.72 -17.79 -0.29
C GLU A 178 11.85 -16.52 -0.19
N ARG A 179 12.43 -15.39 0.25
CA ARG A 179 11.69 -14.15 0.47
C ARG A 179 12.29 -12.95 -0.25
N PHE A 180 13.37 -13.12 -0.99
CA PHE A 180 13.96 -12.10 -1.86
C PHE A 180 14.03 -12.59 -3.29
N PHE A 181 13.53 -11.78 -4.23
CA PHE A 181 13.40 -12.13 -5.64
C PHE A 181 13.94 -11.01 -6.52
N LEU A 182 14.64 -11.40 -7.61
CA LEU A 182 15.03 -10.44 -8.65
C LEU A 182 13.87 -10.24 -9.62
N GLU A 183 13.42 -9.00 -9.72
CA GLU A 183 12.32 -8.59 -10.59
C GLU A 183 12.79 -8.40 -12.02
N VAL A 184 12.18 -9.13 -12.96
CA VAL A 184 12.41 -8.98 -14.41
C VAL A 184 11.16 -8.45 -15.09
N GLN A 185 11.32 -7.36 -15.84
CA GLN A 185 10.20 -6.63 -16.45
C GLN A 185 10.03 -6.98 -17.93
N ARG A 186 8.77 -6.93 -18.43
CA ARG A 186 8.36 -7.35 -19.77
C ARG A 186 8.49 -6.28 -20.86
N PHE A 187 9.57 -5.49 -20.90
CA PHE A 187 9.67 -4.36 -21.84
C PHE A 187 10.82 -4.53 -22.85
N PRO A 188 10.65 -5.35 -23.91
CA PRO A 188 11.71 -5.58 -24.90
C PRO A 188 12.04 -4.37 -25.77
N SER A 189 11.17 -3.34 -25.80
CA SER A 189 11.44 -2.08 -26.46
C SER A 189 12.43 -1.17 -25.71
N LEU A 190 12.71 -1.48 -24.45
CA LEU A 190 13.58 -0.67 -23.59
C LEU A 190 14.96 -1.33 -23.45
N GLU A 191 15.99 -0.72 -24.02
CA GLU A 191 17.37 -1.21 -23.94
C GLU A 191 17.84 -1.41 -22.50
N ARG A 192 17.45 -0.49 -21.61
CA ARG A 192 17.72 -0.56 -20.16
C ARG A 192 17.15 -1.83 -19.53
N THR A 193 15.90 -2.19 -19.84
CA THR A 193 15.26 -3.42 -19.35
C THR A 193 15.95 -4.66 -19.89
N CYS A 194 16.32 -4.67 -21.18
CA CYS A 194 17.04 -5.78 -21.79
C CYS A 194 18.38 -6.02 -21.09
N ALA A 195 19.18 -4.98 -20.89
CA ALA A 195 20.47 -5.09 -20.22
C ALA A 195 20.34 -5.58 -18.77
N LEU A 196 19.36 -5.07 -18.00
CA LEU A 196 19.10 -5.47 -16.63
C LEU A 196 18.64 -6.93 -16.54
N ASN A 197 17.67 -7.34 -17.34
CA ASN A 197 17.14 -8.70 -17.32
C ASN A 197 18.19 -9.74 -17.67
N ALA A 198 19.03 -9.47 -18.67
CA ALA A 198 20.14 -10.36 -19.07
C ALA A 198 21.12 -10.57 -17.91
N GLU A 199 21.53 -9.50 -17.23
CA GLU A 199 22.45 -9.59 -16.11
C GLU A 199 21.80 -10.19 -14.86
N PHE A 200 20.52 -9.90 -14.60
CA PHE A 200 19.79 -10.54 -13.51
C PHE A 200 19.67 -12.05 -13.68
N ALA A 201 19.61 -12.57 -14.92
CA ALA A 201 19.63 -14.01 -15.17
C ALA A 201 20.97 -14.65 -14.76
N VAL A 202 22.08 -13.93 -14.92
CA VAL A 202 23.41 -14.39 -14.47
C VAL A 202 23.50 -14.33 -12.94
N LEU A 203 23.20 -13.18 -12.36
CA LEU A 203 23.25 -12.96 -10.90
C LEU A 203 22.30 -13.89 -10.14
N ALA A 204 21.11 -14.17 -10.69
CA ALA A 204 20.14 -15.09 -10.10
C ALA A 204 20.73 -16.50 -9.92
N LYS A 205 21.47 -17.00 -10.91
CA LYS A 205 22.15 -18.31 -10.84
C LYS A 205 23.32 -18.27 -9.86
N GLU A 206 24.11 -17.22 -9.88
CA GLU A 206 25.29 -17.07 -9.03
C GLU A 206 24.90 -17.02 -7.55
N TYR A 207 23.88 -16.23 -7.20
CA TYR A 207 23.45 -16.01 -5.82
C TYR A 207 22.32 -16.95 -5.35
N GLY A 208 21.80 -17.83 -6.22
CA GLY A 208 20.71 -18.73 -5.90
C GLY A 208 19.37 -18.00 -5.64
N ILE A 209 19.13 -16.88 -6.33
CA ILE A 209 17.92 -16.05 -6.20
C ILE A 209 16.96 -16.39 -7.34
N SER A 210 15.66 -16.53 -7.04
CA SER A 210 14.66 -16.75 -8.08
C SER A 210 14.33 -15.44 -8.81
N LEU A 211 14.15 -15.52 -10.15
CA LEU A 211 13.57 -14.45 -10.94
C LEU A 211 12.06 -14.42 -10.77
N VAL A 212 11.47 -13.22 -10.80
CA VAL A 212 10.02 -13.02 -10.80
C VAL A 212 9.61 -12.03 -11.89
N ALA A 213 8.63 -12.41 -12.70
CA ALA A 213 8.13 -11.60 -13.81
C ALA A 213 7.19 -10.50 -13.31
N THR A 214 7.33 -9.27 -13.80
CA THR A 214 6.38 -8.19 -13.57
C THR A 214 6.06 -7.41 -14.85
N ALA A 215 4.97 -6.66 -14.81
CA ALA A 215 4.52 -5.81 -15.91
C ALA A 215 4.46 -4.33 -15.53
N ASP A 216 4.81 -3.98 -14.29
CA ASP A 216 4.84 -2.58 -13.79
C ASP A 216 3.57 -1.81 -14.22
N VAL A 217 2.41 -2.37 -13.86
CA VAL A 217 1.12 -1.94 -14.40
C VAL A 217 0.73 -0.59 -13.84
N HIS A 218 0.52 0.39 -14.73
CA HIS A 218 0.09 1.74 -14.38
C HIS A 218 -1.32 2.07 -14.87
N TYR A 219 -1.91 1.21 -15.70
CA TYR A 219 -3.28 1.37 -16.19
C TYR A 219 -3.89 0.01 -16.61
N PRO A 220 -5.22 -0.16 -16.54
CA PRO A 220 -5.86 -1.47 -16.77
C PRO A 220 -5.73 -2.00 -18.20
N ARG A 221 -5.78 -1.13 -19.21
CA ARG A 221 -5.84 -1.50 -20.64
C ARG A 221 -4.82 -0.73 -21.47
N PRO A 222 -4.30 -1.27 -22.56
CA PRO A 222 -3.36 -0.55 -23.44
C PRO A 222 -3.88 0.80 -23.92
N THR A 223 -5.21 0.93 -24.15
CA THR A 223 -5.86 2.18 -24.57
C THR A 223 -5.84 3.29 -23.52
N ASP A 224 -5.58 2.94 -22.25
CA ASP A 224 -5.61 3.87 -21.13
C ASP A 224 -4.29 4.65 -20.98
N ASN A 225 -3.27 4.32 -21.77
CA ASN A 225 -1.98 5.05 -21.85
C ASN A 225 -2.19 6.56 -22.05
N ALA A 226 -3.13 6.97 -22.92
CA ALA A 226 -3.43 8.37 -23.14
C ALA A 226 -3.92 9.10 -21.86
N MET A 227 -4.61 8.37 -20.97
CA MET A 227 -5.09 8.93 -19.71
C MET A 227 -3.95 9.11 -18.70
N GLN A 228 -2.99 8.19 -18.65
CA GLN A 228 -1.78 8.35 -17.86
C GLN A 228 -0.99 9.59 -18.32
N ALA A 229 -0.86 9.81 -19.62
CA ALA A 229 -0.22 11.01 -20.16
C ALA A 229 -0.88 12.31 -19.67
N VAL A 230 -2.23 12.34 -19.58
CA VAL A 230 -2.98 13.48 -19.03
C VAL A 230 -2.68 13.68 -17.53
N ILE A 231 -2.57 12.60 -16.76
CA ILE A 231 -2.25 12.66 -15.33
C ILE A 231 -0.84 13.20 -15.12
N HIS A 232 0.14 12.71 -15.86
CA HIS A 232 1.52 13.21 -15.81
C HIS A 232 1.60 14.70 -16.18
N ALA A 233 0.80 15.12 -17.17
CA ALA A 233 0.68 16.53 -17.54
C ALA A 233 0.22 17.42 -16.40
N ALA A 234 -0.78 16.98 -15.69
CA ALA A 234 -1.37 17.74 -14.59
C ALA A 234 -0.39 17.89 -13.39
N ARG A 235 0.56 16.96 -13.24
CA ARG A 235 1.57 16.99 -12.18
C ARG A 235 2.59 18.12 -12.31
N TRP A 236 2.93 18.50 -13.55
CA TRP A 236 3.97 19.49 -13.82
C TRP A 236 3.35 20.76 -14.41
N PRO A 237 3.09 21.81 -13.62
CA PRO A 237 2.57 23.04 -14.18
C PRO A 237 3.57 23.64 -15.18
N SER A 238 3.08 24.02 -16.28
CA SER A 238 3.53 24.50 -17.58
C SER A 238 4.71 25.47 -17.69
N SER A 239 5.69 25.47 -16.83
CA SER A 239 6.95 26.21 -17.11
C SER A 239 7.90 25.43 -18.02
N LYS A 240 7.59 24.16 -18.33
CA LYS A 240 8.23 23.37 -19.38
C LYS A 240 7.12 22.89 -20.31
N SER A 241 6.74 23.74 -21.24
CA SER A 241 5.68 23.53 -22.24
C SER A 241 6.01 22.46 -23.30
N ASP A 242 7.11 21.75 -23.14
CA ASP A 242 7.45 20.64 -23.99
C ASP A 242 6.95 19.36 -23.32
N PHE A 243 5.69 19.04 -23.62
CA PHE A 243 5.14 17.72 -23.52
C PHE A 243 5.97 16.80 -24.42
N GLN A 244 7.14 16.38 -23.94
CA GLN A 244 7.93 15.35 -24.61
C GLN A 244 7.35 13.97 -24.26
N THR A 245 6.07 13.78 -24.59
CA THR A 245 5.40 12.48 -24.50
C THR A 245 6.09 11.43 -25.37
N GLU A 246 6.81 11.85 -26.40
CA GLU A 246 7.49 10.94 -27.34
C GLU A 246 8.85 10.45 -26.86
N THR A 247 9.46 11.07 -25.85
CA THR A 247 10.81 10.72 -25.36
C THR A 247 10.83 10.08 -24.00
N SER A 248 9.73 10.10 -23.24
CA SER A 248 9.64 9.41 -21.95
C SER A 248 9.49 7.91 -22.16
N TRP A 249 10.23 7.11 -21.40
CA TRP A 249 10.20 5.65 -21.50
C TRP A 249 8.82 5.06 -21.17
N GLU A 250 8.07 5.69 -20.29
CA GLU A 250 6.71 5.28 -19.92
C GLU A 250 5.75 5.22 -21.12
N TYR A 251 6.02 6.02 -22.15
CA TYR A 251 5.21 6.03 -23.37
C TYR A 251 5.76 5.13 -24.48
N GLN A 252 6.97 4.59 -24.30
CA GLN A 252 7.58 3.61 -25.20
C GLN A 252 7.25 2.17 -24.81
N ALA A 253 6.75 1.96 -23.60
CA ALA A 253 6.37 0.66 -23.06
C ALA A 253 4.86 0.58 -22.82
N ASN A 254 4.30 -0.62 -22.96
CA ASN A 254 2.91 -0.89 -22.58
C ASN A 254 2.84 -1.28 -21.10
N LEU A 255 2.47 -0.33 -20.24
CA LEU A 255 2.35 -0.52 -18.78
C LEU A 255 0.97 -1.06 -18.36
N SER A 256 0.33 -1.87 -19.22
CA SER A 256 -0.92 -2.58 -18.89
C SER A 256 -0.69 -4.06 -18.60
N TYR A 257 -1.75 -4.74 -18.18
CA TYR A 257 -1.69 -6.20 -17.98
C TYR A 257 -1.41 -6.94 -19.28
N PRO A 258 -0.57 -8.01 -19.27
CA PRO A 258 -0.44 -8.92 -20.40
C PRO A 258 -1.77 -9.66 -20.64
N GLU A 259 -2.12 -9.89 -21.89
CA GLU A 259 -3.35 -10.58 -22.27
C GLU A 259 -3.28 -12.10 -22.05
N SER A 260 -2.07 -12.67 -21.95
CA SER A 260 -1.84 -14.10 -21.77
C SER A 260 -0.46 -14.42 -21.18
N ASP A 261 -0.31 -15.65 -20.65
CA ASP A 261 1.01 -16.16 -20.23
C ASP A 261 2.00 -16.19 -21.42
N LYS A 262 1.51 -16.48 -22.63
CA LYS A 262 2.33 -16.49 -23.83
C LYS A 262 2.92 -15.12 -24.13
N GLU A 263 2.12 -14.06 -24.03
CA GLU A 263 2.55 -12.68 -24.30
C GLU A 263 3.70 -12.28 -23.35
N ILE A 264 3.50 -12.42 -22.04
CA ILE A 264 4.55 -12.02 -21.08
C ILE A 264 5.80 -12.87 -21.20
N ILE A 265 5.69 -14.17 -21.51
CA ILE A 265 6.84 -15.03 -21.76
C ILE A 265 7.59 -14.58 -23.01
N ASP A 266 6.89 -14.30 -24.11
CA ASP A 266 7.50 -13.86 -25.36
C ASP A 266 8.18 -12.48 -25.19
N ASP A 267 7.56 -11.55 -24.44
CA ASP A 267 8.16 -10.26 -24.08
C ASP A 267 9.45 -10.44 -23.27
N LEU A 268 9.44 -11.31 -22.25
CA LEU A 268 10.62 -11.59 -21.43
C LEU A 268 11.74 -12.25 -22.26
N VAL A 269 11.40 -13.15 -23.18
CA VAL A 269 12.37 -13.69 -24.14
C VAL A 269 12.94 -12.58 -25.02
N GLY A 270 12.11 -11.64 -25.44
CA GLY A 270 12.51 -10.44 -26.18
C GLY A 270 13.50 -9.55 -25.42
N THR A 271 13.54 -9.61 -24.10
CA THR A 271 14.51 -8.89 -23.26
C THR A 271 15.85 -9.62 -23.09
N GLY A 272 16.02 -10.81 -23.67
CA GLY A 272 17.27 -11.60 -23.60
C GLY A 272 17.23 -12.78 -22.65
N LEU A 273 16.13 -13.02 -21.94
CA LEU A 273 15.96 -14.24 -21.14
C LEU A 273 15.77 -15.46 -22.04
N SER A 274 16.29 -16.63 -21.64
CA SER A 274 15.89 -17.90 -22.27
C SER A 274 14.41 -18.17 -21.98
N ARG A 275 13.75 -18.94 -22.85
CA ARG A 275 12.34 -19.31 -22.66
C ARG A 275 12.11 -20.01 -21.31
N SER A 276 13.03 -20.87 -20.87
CA SER A 276 12.94 -21.55 -19.58
C SER A 276 13.03 -20.60 -18.39
N GLU A 277 13.88 -19.58 -18.46
CA GLU A 277 13.97 -18.53 -17.42
C GLU A 277 12.71 -17.68 -17.39
N ALA A 278 12.19 -17.29 -18.55
CA ALA A 278 10.94 -16.53 -18.65
C ALA A 278 9.73 -17.32 -18.10
N GLU A 279 9.60 -18.60 -18.46
CA GLU A 279 8.54 -19.48 -17.92
C GLU A 279 8.67 -19.68 -16.40
N ALA A 280 9.90 -19.85 -15.90
CA ALA A 280 10.15 -19.96 -14.46
C ALA A 280 9.80 -18.66 -13.72
N ALA A 281 10.18 -17.49 -14.25
CA ALA A 281 9.88 -16.20 -13.67
C ALA A 281 8.36 -15.92 -13.63
N VAL A 282 7.63 -16.31 -14.68
CA VAL A 282 6.15 -16.22 -14.71
C VAL A 282 5.54 -17.19 -13.68
N ALA A 283 6.00 -18.43 -13.59
CA ALA A 283 5.50 -19.40 -12.61
C ALA A 283 5.77 -18.96 -11.18
N GLN A 284 6.90 -18.28 -10.93
CA GLN A 284 7.26 -17.74 -9.61
C GLN A 284 6.23 -16.74 -9.08
N THR A 285 5.54 -15.97 -9.93
CA THR A 285 4.47 -15.06 -9.51
C THR A 285 3.33 -15.80 -8.80
N SER A 286 2.98 -16.99 -9.30
CA SER A 286 1.98 -17.85 -8.66
C SER A 286 2.44 -18.42 -7.33
N VAL A 287 3.73 -18.80 -7.22
CA VAL A 287 4.31 -19.27 -5.95
C VAL A 287 4.25 -18.18 -4.89
N ILE A 288 4.67 -16.97 -5.23
CA ILE A 288 4.57 -15.80 -4.34
C ILE A 288 3.12 -15.51 -3.94
N ALA A 289 2.20 -15.58 -4.90
CA ALA A 289 0.78 -15.41 -4.62
C ALA A 289 0.25 -16.45 -3.62
N ASP A 290 0.74 -17.69 -3.66
CA ASP A 290 0.34 -18.73 -2.71
C ASP A 290 0.93 -18.51 -1.32
N GLN A 291 2.14 -17.97 -1.21
CA GLN A 291 2.77 -17.58 0.06
C GLN A 291 2.05 -16.42 0.77
N CYS A 292 1.39 -15.52 0.03
CA CYS A 292 0.67 -14.40 0.60
C CYS A 292 -0.74 -14.80 1.03
N THR A 293 -0.98 -14.90 2.34
CA THR A 293 -2.23 -15.39 2.93
C THR A 293 -2.92 -14.36 3.84
N VAL A 294 -2.61 -13.08 3.65
CA VAL A 294 -3.15 -12.00 4.48
C VAL A 294 -4.66 -11.87 4.31
N GLU A 295 -5.35 -11.78 5.44
CA GLU A 295 -6.69 -11.19 5.54
C GLU A 295 -6.58 -9.94 6.38
N LEU A 296 -7.16 -8.83 5.90
CA LEU A 296 -7.07 -7.56 6.62
C LEU A 296 -7.77 -7.66 7.97
N PRO A 297 -7.14 -7.15 9.04
CA PRO A 297 -7.73 -7.21 10.37
C PRO A 297 -9.00 -6.37 10.41
N LYS A 298 -10.10 -6.96 10.85
CA LYS A 298 -11.32 -6.21 11.14
C LYS A 298 -11.08 -5.32 12.36
N ALA A 299 -11.48 -4.07 12.27
CA ALA A 299 -11.45 -3.16 13.41
C ALA A 299 -12.25 -3.77 14.56
N LYS A 300 -11.63 -3.87 15.72
CA LYS A 300 -12.36 -4.26 16.93
C LYS A 300 -13.24 -3.08 17.34
N PRO A 301 -14.49 -3.33 17.76
CA PRO A 301 -15.32 -2.28 18.33
C PRO A 301 -14.58 -1.57 19.46
N LEU A 302 -14.73 -0.24 19.51
CA LEU A 302 -14.21 0.56 20.62
C LEU A 302 -14.73 -0.03 21.96
N ARG A 303 -13.84 -0.20 22.94
CA ARG A 303 -14.19 -0.56 24.31
C ARG A 303 -13.73 0.53 25.24
N PHE A 304 -14.70 1.15 25.92
CA PHE A 304 -14.43 2.19 26.90
C PHE A 304 -13.97 1.58 28.23
N LYS A 305 -12.94 2.16 28.84
CA LYS A 305 -12.49 1.74 30.18
C LYS A 305 -13.48 2.25 31.24
N THR A 306 -14.39 1.37 31.63
CA THR A 306 -15.40 1.67 32.66
C THR A 306 -14.82 1.66 34.07
N SER A 307 -15.55 2.20 35.03
CA SER A 307 -15.24 2.07 36.46
C SER A 307 -15.27 0.59 36.87
N ALA A 308 -14.46 0.23 37.86
CA ALA A 308 -14.33 -1.15 38.33
C ALA A 308 -15.72 -1.79 38.63
N GLY A 309 -15.96 -2.97 38.06
CA GLY A 309 -17.18 -3.75 38.26
C GLY A 309 -18.40 -3.31 37.44
N ARG A 310 -18.28 -2.35 36.52
CA ARG A 310 -19.39 -1.90 35.66
C ARG A 310 -19.17 -2.31 34.21
N THR A 311 -20.25 -2.69 33.55
CA THR A 311 -20.32 -2.77 32.09
C THR A 311 -20.49 -1.39 31.47
N ALA A 312 -20.18 -1.25 30.18
CA ALA A 312 -20.39 0.02 29.45
C ALA A 312 -21.87 0.48 29.51
N LYS A 313 -22.81 -0.47 29.44
CA LYS A 313 -24.26 -0.22 29.53
C LYS A 313 -24.65 0.39 30.90
N GLU A 314 -24.12 -0.18 31.98
CA GLU A 314 -24.37 0.31 33.34
C GLU A 314 -23.69 1.67 33.59
N GLN A 315 -22.46 1.85 33.09
CA GLN A 315 -21.76 3.12 33.17
C GLN A 315 -22.51 4.22 32.42
N LEU A 316 -22.93 3.96 31.18
CA LEU A 316 -23.69 4.92 30.38
C LEU A 316 -25.01 5.31 31.08
N LYS A 317 -25.74 4.32 31.60
CA LYS A 317 -26.97 4.57 32.37
C LYS A 317 -26.70 5.46 33.58
N ALA A 318 -25.62 5.26 34.31
CA ALA A 318 -25.24 6.07 35.46
C ALA A 318 -24.92 7.52 35.06
N GLU A 319 -24.18 7.73 33.95
CA GLU A 319 -23.89 9.07 33.43
C GLU A 319 -25.14 9.80 32.93
N VAL A 320 -26.07 9.09 32.28
CA VAL A 320 -27.37 9.66 31.86
C VAL A 320 -28.18 10.11 33.07
N ILE A 321 -28.24 9.29 34.14
CA ILE A 321 -28.95 9.67 35.39
C ILE A 321 -28.30 10.91 36.02
N LYS A 322 -26.97 10.96 36.09
CA LYS A 322 -26.24 12.12 36.62
C LYS A 322 -26.50 13.38 35.77
N GLY A 323 -26.50 13.23 34.45
CA GLY A 323 -26.85 14.30 33.51
C GLY A 323 -28.31 14.80 33.68
N TRP A 324 -29.23 13.84 33.89
CA TRP A 324 -30.63 14.15 34.17
C TRP A 324 -30.79 15.02 35.42
N GLU A 325 -30.21 14.64 36.56
CA GLU A 325 -30.24 15.39 37.80
C GLU A 325 -29.69 16.83 37.62
N LYS A 326 -28.59 16.97 36.93
CA LYS A 326 -27.91 18.25 36.74
C LYS A 326 -28.59 19.15 35.72
N ARG A 327 -29.13 18.60 34.63
CA ARG A 327 -29.56 19.41 33.46
C ARG A 327 -31.06 19.54 33.28
N ILE A 328 -31.83 18.52 33.66
CA ILE A 328 -33.28 18.47 33.38
C ILE A 328 -34.08 18.68 34.64
N LYS A 329 -33.78 17.95 35.72
CA LYS A 329 -34.61 17.99 36.94
C LYS A 329 -34.69 19.37 37.56
N GLN A 330 -33.62 20.14 37.49
CA GLN A 330 -33.51 21.48 38.09
C GLN A 330 -34.07 22.60 37.21
N ARG A 331 -34.59 22.33 36.00
CA ARG A 331 -35.12 23.36 35.11
C ARG A 331 -36.63 23.52 35.26
N PRO A 332 -37.13 24.65 35.84
CA PRO A 332 -38.57 24.91 36.00
C PRO A 332 -39.33 24.89 34.67
N SER A 333 -38.73 25.42 33.60
CA SER A 333 -39.33 25.47 32.26
C SER A 333 -39.65 24.10 31.64
N LEU A 334 -39.05 23.01 32.17
CA LEU A 334 -39.27 21.65 31.69
C LEU A 334 -40.19 20.85 32.62
N SER A 335 -40.78 21.47 33.66
CA SER A 335 -41.58 20.76 34.68
C SER A 335 -42.72 19.93 34.10
N THR A 336 -43.43 20.45 33.11
CA THR A 336 -44.57 19.78 32.43
C THR A 336 -44.14 18.66 31.49
N LYS A 337 -42.90 18.68 31.00
CA LYS A 337 -42.38 17.73 30.02
C LYS A 337 -41.44 16.66 30.61
N LYS A 338 -41.20 16.66 31.92
CA LYS A 338 -40.27 15.77 32.59
C LYS A 338 -40.57 14.29 32.31
N LYS A 339 -41.84 13.88 32.36
CA LYS A 339 -42.27 12.50 32.13
C LYS A 339 -41.99 12.08 30.68
N GLU A 340 -42.27 12.96 29.72
CA GLU A 340 -42.03 12.72 28.30
C GLU A 340 -40.51 12.52 28.04
N TYR A 341 -39.69 13.46 28.54
CA TYR A 341 -38.25 13.40 28.40
C TYR A 341 -37.62 12.18 29.06
N PHE A 342 -38.12 11.80 30.26
CA PHE A 342 -37.64 10.58 30.93
C PHE A 342 -37.97 9.33 30.13
N THR A 343 -39.18 9.23 29.58
CA THR A 343 -39.58 8.11 28.72
C THR A 343 -38.70 8.05 27.47
N LYS A 344 -38.48 9.18 26.81
CA LYS A 344 -37.64 9.27 25.62
C LYS A 344 -36.17 8.89 25.90
N ALA A 345 -35.58 9.41 26.99
CA ALA A 345 -34.24 9.04 27.42
C ALA A 345 -34.09 7.52 27.65
N GLY A 346 -35.10 6.89 28.25
CA GLY A 346 -35.14 5.45 28.45
C GLY A 346 -35.20 4.66 27.13
N GLN A 347 -36.01 5.15 26.18
CA GLN A 347 -36.08 4.52 24.83
C GLN A 347 -34.76 4.67 24.05
N GLU A 348 -34.15 5.84 24.07
CA GLU A 348 -32.87 6.11 23.42
C GLU A 348 -31.75 5.26 24.05
N LEU A 349 -31.68 5.21 25.39
CA LEU A 349 -30.69 4.40 26.10
C LEU A 349 -30.85 2.91 25.77
N LYS A 350 -32.09 2.42 25.69
CA LYS A 350 -32.36 1.05 25.26
C LYS A 350 -31.84 0.80 23.85
N LEU A 351 -32.14 1.69 22.90
CA LEU A 351 -31.70 1.57 21.51
C LEU A 351 -30.17 1.56 21.40
N ILE A 352 -29.49 2.47 22.13
CA ILE A 352 -28.02 2.56 22.18
C ILE A 352 -27.43 1.24 22.70
N ASN A 353 -28.02 0.69 23.76
CA ASN A 353 -27.58 -0.57 24.36
C ASN A 353 -27.85 -1.78 23.45
N ASP A 354 -28.99 -1.83 22.76
CA ASP A 354 -29.37 -2.91 21.84
C ASP A 354 -28.46 -2.92 20.60
N LYS A 355 -27.96 -1.76 20.18
CA LYS A 355 -27.01 -1.58 19.05
C LYS A 355 -25.53 -1.70 19.45
N ASP A 356 -25.22 -1.97 20.73
CA ASP A 356 -23.85 -2.05 21.29
C ASP A 356 -23.01 -0.77 21.09
N PHE A 357 -23.66 0.40 21.15
CA PHE A 357 -23.00 1.71 21.03
C PHE A 357 -22.64 2.35 22.37
N SER A 358 -22.87 1.70 23.50
CA SER A 358 -22.63 2.26 24.84
C SER A 358 -21.19 2.73 25.02
N ASP A 359 -20.22 1.95 24.57
CA ASP A 359 -18.80 2.30 24.63
C ASP A 359 -18.48 3.57 23.80
N TYR A 360 -19.08 3.68 22.62
CA TYR A 360 -18.90 4.86 21.75
C TYR A 360 -19.44 6.15 22.41
N PHE A 361 -20.64 6.08 23.00
CA PHE A 361 -21.22 7.22 23.71
C PHE A 361 -20.36 7.64 24.92
N LEU A 362 -19.86 6.66 25.69
CA LEU A 362 -18.97 6.93 26.82
C LEU A 362 -17.66 7.59 26.38
N ALA A 363 -17.03 7.07 25.34
CA ALA A 363 -15.78 7.64 24.80
C ALA A 363 -15.99 9.09 24.30
N THR A 364 -17.10 9.33 23.59
CA THR A 364 -17.43 10.67 23.11
C THR A 364 -17.70 11.64 24.27
N ALA A 365 -18.45 11.19 25.30
CA ALA A 365 -18.72 11.97 26.49
C ALA A 365 -17.42 12.30 27.26
N ASP A 366 -16.51 11.34 27.40
CA ASP A 366 -15.21 11.51 28.05
C ASP A 366 -14.36 12.54 27.32
N LEU A 367 -14.24 12.42 25.99
CA LEU A 367 -13.54 13.39 25.15
C LEU A 367 -14.06 14.82 25.34
N VAL A 368 -15.38 15.00 25.25
CA VAL A 368 -16.04 16.31 25.42
C VAL A 368 -15.86 16.85 26.82
N ASN A 369 -16.03 16.02 27.86
CA ASN A 369 -15.85 16.44 29.25
C ASN A 369 -14.39 16.79 29.54
N ASN A 370 -13.42 16.03 29.05
CA ASN A 370 -12.00 16.34 29.20
C ASN A 370 -11.64 17.69 28.56
N ALA A 371 -12.11 17.97 27.35
CA ALA A 371 -11.92 19.26 26.70
C ALA A 371 -12.49 20.41 27.55
N LYS A 372 -13.72 20.25 28.07
CA LYS A 372 -14.35 21.25 28.94
C LYS A 372 -13.62 21.46 30.27
N HIS A 373 -13.08 20.42 30.87
CA HIS A 373 -12.24 20.51 32.09
C HIS A 373 -10.94 21.28 31.85
N GLN A 374 -10.44 21.25 30.61
CA GLN A 374 -9.27 22.04 30.21
C GLN A 374 -9.61 23.42 29.69
N ASN A 375 -10.85 23.90 29.89
CA ASN A 375 -11.38 25.17 29.40
C ASN A 375 -11.32 25.31 27.86
N ILE A 376 -11.32 24.21 27.12
CA ILE A 376 -11.40 24.19 25.67
C ILE A 376 -12.89 24.29 25.30
N THR A 377 -13.25 25.28 24.49
CA THR A 377 -14.62 25.48 24.01
C THR A 377 -15.01 24.33 23.07
N VAL A 378 -16.12 23.67 23.39
CA VAL A 378 -16.70 22.60 22.57
C VAL A 378 -17.98 23.13 21.92
N GLY A 379 -18.03 23.08 20.58
CA GLY A 379 -19.21 23.44 19.81
C GLY A 379 -20.39 22.48 20.03
N PRO A 380 -21.61 22.86 19.58
CA PRO A 380 -22.82 22.08 19.81
C PRO A 380 -22.86 20.74 19.06
N GLY A 381 -21.84 20.46 18.22
CA GLY A 381 -21.79 19.29 17.37
C GLY A 381 -22.68 19.42 16.13
N ARG A 382 -22.57 18.44 15.24
CA ARG A 382 -23.42 18.32 14.05
C ARG A 382 -23.76 16.83 13.82
N GLY A 383 -24.92 16.56 13.24
CA GLY A 383 -25.35 15.17 12.90
C GLY A 383 -26.76 14.88 13.36
N SER A 384 -27.27 13.73 13.06
CA SER A 384 -28.65 13.29 13.36
C SER A 384 -28.93 13.12 14.85
N ALA A 385 -27.89 12.94 15.67
CA ALA A 385 -28.04 12.80 17.14
C ALA A 385 -28.24 14.11 17.89
N ALA A 386 -28.28 15.26 17.21
CA ALA A 386 -28.50 16.58 17.85
C ALA A 386 -29.82 16.68 18.63
N GLY A 387 -30.82 15.87 18.30
CA GLY A 387 -32.11 15.78 19.02
C GLY A 387 -32.15 14.71 20.12
N SER A 388 -31.07 14.02 20.41
CA SER A 388 -31.00 13.01 21.48
C SER A 388 -30.99 13.65 22.86
N ILE A 389 -31.64 13.01 23.83
CA ILE A 389 -31.63 13.41 25.24
C ILE A 389 -30.44 12.74 25.97
N VAL A 390 -30.01 11.59 25.51
CA VAL A 390 -28.80 10.88 25.99
C VAL A 390 -27.55 11.58 25.48
#